data_f8bd4da53609a04edf204ee159805738
#
_entry.id   f8bd4da53609a04edf204ee159805738
#
_cell.length_a   1.000
_cell.length_b   1.000
_cell.length_c   1.000
_cell.angle_alpha   90.00
_cell.angle_beta   90.00
_cell.angle_gamma   90.00
#
_symmetry.space_group_name_H-M   'P 1'
#
loop_
_entity.id
_entity.type
_entity.pdbx_description
1 polymer ?
#
loop_
_entity_poly.entity_id
_entity_poly.type
_entity_poly.pdbx_seq_one_letter_code
_entity_poly.pdbx_strand_id
1 'polypeptide(L)'
;MTRSEYDTNDYMAAAGCFCLASRQAARKITRLFDSVMQESGIRVTQFTIMSQLMLRGEMPVGKLAGILGMERTTLTRNLVLLEGEKWIATKPGEDPRARVIAITAQGRGIVRRSFPYWSKAQAKVGKLLGADGQAALKVLDSRSLG
;
A
#
# COMPACT_ATOMS: atom_id res chain seq x y z
N MET A 1 -12.13 43.85 14.69
CA MET A 1 -11.63 42.51 15.05
C MET A 1 -12.72 41.51 14.76
N THR A 2 -12.62 40.77 13.68
CA THR A 2 -13.50 39.65 13.38
C THR A 2 -13.23 38.56 14.42
N ARG A 3 -14.19 38.35 15.29
CA ARG A 3 -14.16 37.22 16.26
C ARG A 3 -14.05 35.95 15.45
N SER A 4 -13.06 35.14 15.71
CA SER A 4 -13.00 33.81 15.10
C SER A 4 -14.31 33.10 15.39
N GLU A 5 -14.99 32.62 14.37
CA GLU A 5 -16.29 31.95 14.47
C GLU A 5 -16.18 30.63 15.26
N TYR A 6 -14.96 30.16 15.48
CA TYR A 6 -14.63 28.91 16.16
C TYR A 6 -13.74 29.16 17.37
N ASP A 7 -13.98 28.47 18.46
CA ASP A 7 -13.20 28.57 19.69
C ASP A 7 -12.16 27.41 19.82
N THR A 8 -11.39 27.42 20.90
CA THR A 8 -10.37 26.39 21.15
C THR A 8 -10.98 24.98 21.27
N ASN A 9 -12.21 24.84 21.77
CA ASN A 9 -12.87 23.54 21.93
C ASN A 9 -13.21 22.93 20.56
N ASP A 10 -13.57 23.74 19.57
CA ASP A 10 -13.83 23.28 18.21
C ASP A 10 -12.57 22.68 17.59
N TYR A 11 -11.42 23.32 17.80
CA TYR A 11 -10.14 22.78 17.30
C TYR A 11 -9.65 21.55 18.08
N MET A 12 -9.98 21.44 19.37
CA MET A 12 -9.70 20.21 20.13
C MET A 12 -10.53 19.03 19.64
N ALA A 13 -11.74 19.24 19.16
CA ALA A 13 -12.52 18.20 18.53
C ALA A 13 -11.85 17.63 17.27
N ALA A 14 -11.07 18.44 16.54
CA ALA A 14 -10.30 18.01 15.40
C ALA A 14 -9.19 17.00 15.74
N ALA A 15 -8.76 16.91 17.00
CA ALA A 15 -7.83 15.88 17.45
C ALA A 15 -8.41 14.46 17.34
N GLY A 16 -9.74 14.31 17.35
CA GLY A 16 -10.45 13.06 17.09
C GLY A 16 -10.74 12.79 15.60
N CYS A 17 -10.10 13.50 14.69
CA CYS A 17 -10.32 13.37 13.26
C CYS A 17 -10.03 11.96 12.74
N PHE A 18 -11.01 11.30 12.14
CA PHE A 18 -10.84 9.97 11.56
C PHE A 18 -9.79 9.93 10.43
N CYS A 19 -9.67 11.00 9.64
CA CYS A 19 -8.64 11.10 8.61
C CYS A 19 -7.23 11.10 9.22
N LEU A 20 -7.00 11.85 10.31
CA LEU A 20 -5.73 11.83 11.03
C LEU A 20 -5.45 10.44 11.62
N ALA A 21 -6.43 9.87 12.30
CA ALA A 21 -6.31 8.55 12.94
C ALA A 21 -6.00 7.44 11.91
N SER A 22 -6.69 7.44 10.76
CA SER A 22 -6.45 6.46 9.69
C SER A 22 -5.06 6.56 9.10
N ARG A 23 -4.55 7.77 8.87
CA ARG A 23 -3.18 7.99 8.39
C ARG A 23 -2.13 7.53 9.40
N GLN A 24 -2.35 7.82 10.68
CA GLN A 24 -1.45 7.37 11.75
C GLN A 24 -1.46 5.84 11.87
N ALA A 25 -2.64 5.21 11.82
CA ALA A 25 -2.78 3.77 11.85
C ALA A 25 -2.07 3.12 10.64
N ALA A 26 -2.29 3.62 9.43
CA ALA A 26 -1.64 3.12 8.22
C ALA A 26 -0.12 3.19 8.32
N ARG A 27 0.44 4.31 8.82
CA ARG A 27 1.89 4.45 9.02
C ARG A 27 2.44 3.47 10.05
N LYS A 28 1.73 3.26 11.17
CA LYS A 28 2.15 2.32 12.22
C LYS A 28 2.14 0.89 11.70
N ILE A 29 1.09 0.50 10.98
CA ILE A 29 0.98 -0.83 10.36
C ILE A 29 2.12 -1.04 9.35
N THR A 30 2.34 -0.08 8.44
CA THR A 30 3.41 -0.15 7.45
C THR A 30 4.78 -0.31 8.10
N ARG A 31 5.10 0.48 9.13
CA ARG A 31 6.37 0.37 9.86
C ARG A 31 6.54 -0.99 10.52
N LEU A 32 5.47 -1.56 11.06
CA LEU A 32 5.51 -2.87 11.69
C LEU A 32 5.78 -3.97 10.66
N PHE A 33 5.11 -3.92 9.50
CA PHE A 33 5.43 -4.82 8.39
C PHE A 33 6.88 -4.68 7.95
N ASP A 34 7.35 -3.45 7.71
CA ASP A 34 8.72 -3.21 7.27
C ASP A 34 9.75 -3.70 8.28
N SER A 35 9.49 -3.54 9.60
CA SER A 35 10.39 -4.03 10.65
C SER A 35 10.49 -5.56 10.66
N VAL A 36 9.38 -6.27 10.47
CA VAL A 36 9.37 -7.74 10.43
C VAL A 36 9.96 -8.26 9.11
N MET A 37 9.76 -7.54 8.03
CA MET A 37 10.24 -7.92 6.69
C MET A 37 11.69 -7.48 6.42
N GLN A 38 12.34 -6.77 7.32
CA GLN A 38 13.67 -6.20 7.10
C GLN A 38 14.69 -7.23 6.59
N GLU A 39 14.71 -8.43 7.14
CA GLU A 39 15.62 -9.51 6.73
C GLU A 39 15.34 -10.05 5.33
N SER A 40 14.14 -9.84 4.79
CA SER A 40 13.81 -10.24 3.42
C SER A 40 14.44 -9.34 2.36
N GLY A 41 14.93 -8.15 2.76
CA GLY A 41 15.54 -7.17 1.87
C GLY A 41 14.55 -6.32 1.07
N ILE A 42 13.24 -6.47 1.29
CA ILE A 42 12.19 -5.65 0.64
C ILE A 42 11.21 -5.08 1.65
N ARG A 43 10.60 -3.96 1.29
CA ARG A 43 9.54 -3.32 2.07
C ARG A 43 8.17 -3.91 1.72
N VAL A 44 7.22 -3.78 2.64
CA VAL A 44 5.84 -4.26 2.42
C VAL A 44 5.19 -3.66 1.17
N THR A 45 5.44 -2.38 0.87
CA THR A 45 4.89 -1.73 -0.33
C THR A 45 5.41 -2.40 -1.60
N GLN A 46 6.70 -2.71 -1.68
CA GLN A 46 7.31 -3.42 -2.81
C GLN A 46 6.75 -4.85 -2.93
N PHE A 47 6.65 -5.55 -1.81
CA PHE A 47 6.03 -6.88 -1.74
C PHE A 47 4.59 -6.83 -2.27
N THR A 48 3.79 -5.87 -1.82
CA THR A 48 2.38 -5.74 -2.21
C THR A 48 2.24 -5.47 -3.71
N ILE A 49 3.02 -4.55 -4.28
CA ILE A 49 3.01 -4.26 -5.72
C ILE A 49 3.30 -5.53 -6.52
N MET A 50 4.39 -6.22 -6.20
CA MET A 50 4.80 -7.42 -6.92
C MET A 50 3.83 -8.59 -6.72
N SER A 51 3.25 -8.74 -5.53
CA SER A 51 2.24 -9.78 -5.24
C SER A 51 0.97 -9.58 -6.06
N GLN A 52 0.53 -8.35 -6.27
CA GLN A 52 -0.63 -8.08 -7.14
C GLN A 52 -0.33 -8.43 -8.59
N LEU A 53 0.89 -8.17 -9.07
CA LEU A 53 1.30 -8.59 -10.41
C LEU A 53 1.43 -10.12 -10.55
N MET A 54 1.87 -10.81 -9.50
CA MET A 54 1.87 -12.29 -9.48
C MET A 54 0.46 -12.87 -9.55
N LEU A 55 -0.46 -12.28 -8.80
CA LEU A 55 -1.84 -12.78 -8.66
C LEU A 55 -2.68 -12.51 -9.91
N ARG A 56 -2.53 -11.33 -10.49
CA ARG A 56 -3.44 -10.81 -11.52
C ARG A 56 -2.83 -10.73 -12.92
N GLY A 57 -1.51 -10.96 -13.03
CA GLY A 57 -0.77 -10.79 -14.28
C GLY A 57 -0.36 -9.34 -14.56
N GLU A 58 0.23 -9.15 -15.72
CA GLU A 58 0.65 -7.83 -16.19
C GLU A 58 -0.54 -6.90 -16.41
N MET A 59 -0.36 -5.61 -16.13
CA MET A 59 -1.41 -4.63 -16.27
C MET A 59 -0.88 -3.21 -16.45
N PRO A 60 -1.71 -2.28 -16.97
CA PRO A 60 -1.35 -0.86 -17.03
C PRO A 60 -1.16 -0.24 -15.65
N VAL A 61 -0.25 0.75 -15.56
CA VAL A 61 0.07 1.48 -14.31
C VAL A 61 -1.20 2.04 -13.63
N GLY A 62 -2.11 2.62 -14.40
CA GLY A 62 -3.35 3.20 -13.84
C GLY A 62 -4.25 2.15 -13.18
N LYS A 63 -4.36 0.96 -13.78
CA LYS A 63 -5.11 -0.16 -13.20
C LYS A 63 -4.47 -0.65 -11.90
N LEU A 64 -3.15 -0.78 -11.90
CA LEU A 64 -2.41 -1.19 -10.70
C LEU A 64 -2.55 -0.17 -9.56
N ALA A 65 -2.47 1.13 -9.87
CA ALA A 65 -2.69 2.21 -8.90
C ALA A 65 -4.09 2.12 -8.26
N GLY A 66 -5.12 1.88 -9.07
CA GLY A 66 -6.49 1.69 -8.58
C GLY A 66 -6.63 0.49 -7.65
N ILE A 67 -6.05 -0.66 -8.00
CA ILE A 67 -6.06 -1.87 -7.17
C ILE A 67 -5.36 -1.63 -5.82
N LEU A 68 -4.26 -0.88 -5.84
CA LEU A 68 -3.45 -0.61 -4.65
C LEU A 68 -3.98 0.56 -3.80
N GLY A 69 -4.96 1.30 -4.29
CA GLY A 69 -5.40 2.55 -3.65
C GLY A 69 -4.29 3.59 -3.54
N MET A 70 -3.36 3.60 -4.49
CA MET A 70 -2.20 4.48 -4.51
C MET A 70 -2.38 5.63 -5.49
N GLU A 71 -1.85 6.79 -5.10
CA GLU A 71 -1.61 7.88 -6.04
C GLU A 71 -0.63 7.44 -7.13
N ARG A 72 -0.92 7.81 -8.37
CA ARG A 72 -0.13 7.41 -9.53
C ARG A 72 1.35 7.81 -9.42
N THR A 73 1.60 9.00 -8.86
CA THR A 73 2.97 9.50 -8.62
C THR A 73 3.72 8.63 -7.61
N THR A 74 3.08 8.24 -6.52
CA THR A 74 3.66 7.36 -5.50
C THR A 74 3.98 5.98 -6.07
N LEU A 75 3.06 5.41 -6.84
CA LEU A 75 3.29 4.14 -7.52
C LEU A 75 4.46 4.24 -8.50
N THR A 76 4.51 5.27 -9.34
CA THR A 76 5.57 5.47 -10.32
C THR A 76 6.96 5.51 -9.66
N ARG A 77 7.11 6.18 -8.52
CA ARG A 77 8.38 6.17 -7.77
C ARG A 77 8.79 4.77 -7.30
N ASN A 78 7.84 4.00 -6.81
CA ASN A 78 8.10 2.61 -6.42
C ASN A 78 8.48 1.74 -7.63
N LEU A 79 7.79 1.92 -8.76
CA LEU A 79 8.07 1.16 -9.98
C LEU A 79 9.48 1.42 -10.51
N VAL A 80 9.97 2.66 -10.45
CA VAL A 80 11.35 3.00 -10.82
C VAL A 80 12.36 2.21 -9.99
N LEU A 81 12.17 2.10 -8.68
CA LEU A 81 13.03 1.32 -7.81
C LEU A 81 12.99 -0.18 -8.14
N LEU A 82 11.79 -0.73 -8.34
CA LEU A 82 11.60 -2.14 -8.66
C LEU A 82 12.19 -2.51 -10.05
N GLU A 83 12.07 -1.61 -11.01
CA GLU A 83 12.65 -1.78 -12.34
C GLU A 83 14.19 -1.71 -12.29
N GLY A 84 14.75 -0.82 -11.48
CA GLY A 84 16.21 -0.74 -11.22
C GLY A 84 16.77 -2.03 -10.64
N GLU A 85 16.03 -2.71 -9.79
CA GLU A 85 16.36 -4.03 -9.24
C GLU A 85 16.07 -5.19 -10.21
N LYS A 86 15.50 -4.91 -11.37
CA LYS A 86 15.07 -5.91 -12.37
C LYS A 86 13.99 -6.88 -11.87
N TRP A 87 13.23 -6.48 -10.89
CA TRP A 87 12.12 -7.29 -10.35
C TRP A 87 10.82 -7.13 -11.13
N ILE A 88 10.68 -6.01 -11.81
CA ILE A 88 9.61 -5.75 -12.77
C ILE A 88 10.21 -5.28 -14.11
N ALA A 89 9.41 -5.36 -15.15
CA ALA A 89 9.69 -4.80 -16.45
C ALA A 89 8.50 -3.95 -16.93
N THR A 90 8.81 -2.84 -17.55
CA THR A 90 7.82 -1.98 -18.20
C THR A 90 7.87 -2.21 -19.70
N LYS A 91 6.71 -2.41 -20.31
CA LYS A 91 6.57 -2.55 -21.77
C LYS A 91 5.49 -1.62 -22.32
N PRO A 92 5.54 -1.28 -23.62
CA PRO A 92 4.44 -0.57 -24.26
C PRO A 92 3.16 -1.40 -24.19
N GLY A 93 2.02 -0.74 -23.93
CA GLY A 93 0.70 -1.37 -24.07
C GLY A 93 0.20 -1.31 -25.50
N GLU A 94 -1.04 -1.76 -25.73
CA GLU A 94 -1.75 -1.61 -27.02
C GLU A 94 -1.88 -0.13 -27.42
N ASP A 95 -2.16 0.74 -26.45
CA ASP A 95 -2.02 2.19 -26.60
C ASP A 95 -0.56 2.58 -26.38
N PRO A 96 0.10 3.28 -27.34
CA PRO A 96 1.49 3.74 -27.20
C PRO A 96 1.75 4.63 -25.97
N ARG A 97 0.69 5.23 -25.41
CA ARG A 97 0.75 6.06 -24.21
C ARG A 97 0.61 5.26 -22.91
N ALA A 98 0.13 4.01 -23.00
CA ALA A 98 -0.06 3.15 -21.85
C ALA A 98 1.20 2.30 -21.62
N ARG A 99 1.69 2.34 -20.39
CA ARG A 99 2.78 1.49 -19.93
C ARG A 99 2.20 0.30 -19.18
N VAL A 100 2.58 -0.89 -19.57
CA VAL A 100 2.19 -2.15 -18.93
C VAL A 100 3.33 -2.63 -18.06
N ILE A 101 3.01 -2.96 -16.83
CA ILE A 101 3.95 -3.46 -15.83
C ILE A 101 3.81 -4.98 -15.72
N ALA A 102 4.94 -5.67 -15.80
CA ALA A 102 5.02 -7.11 -15.62
C ALA A 102 6.05 -7.46 -14.54
N ILE A 103 5.78 -8.50 -13.77
CA ILE A 103 6.78 -9.04 -12.83
C ILE A 103 7.72 -9.97 -13.58
N THR A 104 9.03 -9.89 -13.28
CA THR A 104 10.05 -10.76 -13.85
C THR A 104 10.17 -12.08 -13.07
N ALA A 105 10.89 -13.05 -13.62
CA ALA A 105 11.24 -14.28 -12.90
C ALA A 105 11.99 -13.99 -11.59
N GLN A 106 12.90 -13.01 -11.62
CA GLN A 106 13.65 -12.56 -10.45
C GLN A 106 12.73 -11.93 -9.40
N GLY A 107 11.78 -11.09 -9.82
CA GLY A 107 10.77 -10.51 -8.93
C GLY A 107 9.87 -11.57 -8.28
N ARG A 108 9.46 -12.59 -9.03
CA ARG A 108 8.71 -13.75 -8.48
C ARG A 108 9.51 -14.48 -7.40
N GLY A 109 10.81 -14.66 -7.62
CA GLY A 109 11.72 -15.26 -6.64
C GLY A 109 11.81 -14.46 -5.35
N ILE A 110 11.92 -13.14 -5.45
CA ILE A 110 11.93 -12.24 -4.29
C ILE A 110 10.62 -12.33 -3.50
N VAL A 111 9.47 -12.28 -4.17
CA VAL A 111 8.16 -12.39 -3.49
C VAL A 111 8.06 -13.72 -2.75
N ARG A 112 8.44 -14.83 -3.36
CA ARG A 112 8.39 -16.16 -2.72
C ARG A 112 9.28 -16.22 -1.47
N ARG A 113 10.50 -15.71 -1.54
CA ARG A 113 11.43 -15.68 -0.39
C ARG A 113 10.94 -14.76 0.72
N SER A 114 10.25 -13.68 0.38
CA SER A 114 9.75 -12.70 1.34
C SER A 114 8.42 -13.11 1.98
N PHE A 115 7.70 -14.04 1.38
CA PHE A 115 6.37 -14.45 1.84
C PHE A 115 6.33 -14.93 3.31
N PRO A 116 7.28 -15.71 3.84
CA PRO A 116 7.26 -16.10 5.25
C PRO A 116 7.36 -14.90 6.20
N TYR A 117 8.15 -13.88 5.85
CA TYR A 117 8.28 -12.64 6.65
C TYR A 117 6.99 -11.83 6.60
N TRP A 118 6.41 -11.68 5.43
CA TRP A 118 5.11 -11.04 5.27
C TRP A 118 4.03 -11.76 6.09
N SER A 119 3.97 -13.08 6.03
CA SER A 119 2.99 -13.90 6.78
C SER A 119 3.14 -13.70 8.28
N LYS A 120 4.38 -13.63 8.79
CA LYS A 120 4.66 -13.31 10.20
C LYS A 120 4.19 -11.91 10.58
N ALA A 121 4.44 -10.91 9.73
CA ALA A 121 3.98 -9.54 9.93
C ALA A 121 2.45 -9.47 9.93
N GLN A 122 1.81 -10.13 8.98
CA GLN A 122 0.35 -10.22 8.86
C GLN A 122 -0.30 -10.80 10.12
N ALA A 123 0.24 -11.89 10.64
CA ALA A 123 -0.25 -12.50 11.87
C ALA A 123 -0.10 -11.56 13.09
N LYS A 124 1.03 -10.85 13.18
CA LYS A 124 1.30 -9.89 14.25
C LYS A 124 0.35 -8.69 14.21
N VAL A 125 0.14 -8.12 13.04
CA VAL A 125 -0.80 -7.00 12.85
C VAL A 125 -2.24 -7.47 13.08
N GLY A 126 -2.60 -8.66 12.60
CA GLY A 126 -3.92 -9.23 12.83
C GLY A 126 -4.27 -9.36 14.32
N LYS A 127 -3.31 -9.78 15.15
CA LYS A 127 -3.47 -9.82 16.62
C LYS A 127 -3.65 -8.43 17.22
N LEU A 128 -2.88 -7.43 16.77
CA LEU A 128 -2.98 -6.07 17.27
C LEU A 128 -4.31 -5.41 16.91
N LEU A 129 -4.82 -5.66 15.71
CA LEU A 129 -6.11 -5.13 15.25
C LEU A 129 -7.30 -5.78 15.96
N GLY A 130 -7.19 -7.07 16.29
CA GLY A 130 -8.32 -7.85 16.77
C GLY A 130 -9.40 -8.03 15.69
N ALA A 131 -10.49 -8.71 16.04
CA ALA A 131 -11.58 -8.97 15.11
C ALA A 131 -12.25 -7.68 14.61
N ASP A 132 -12.49 -6.73 15.50
CA ASP A 132 -13.17 -5.47 15.17
C ASP A 132 -12.32 -4.58 14.27
N GLY A 133 -11.02 -4.46 14.53
CA GLY A 133 -10.10 -3.69 13.70
C GLY A 133 -9.95 -4.27 12.30
N GLN A 134 -9.87 -5.59 12.18
CA GLN A 134 -9.82 -6.28 10.89
C GLN A 134 -11.13 -6.10 10.10
N ALA A 135 -12.28 -6.19 10.77
CA ALA A 135 -13.59 -5.96 10.16
C ALA A 135 -13.73 -4.52 9.66
N ALA A 136 -13.29 -3.53 10.45
CA ALA A 136 -13.31 -2.12 10.07
C ALA A 136 -12.50 -1.84 8.80
N LEU A 137 -11.29 -2.40 8.68
CA LEU A 137 -10.47 -2.26 7.47
C LEU A 137 -11.13 -2.87 6.25
N LYS A 138 -11.73 -4.05 6.37
CA LYS A 138 -12.46 -4.72 5.27
C LYS A 138 -13.68 -3.92 4.81
N VAL A 139 -14.42 -3.33 5.75
CA VAL A 139 -15.57 -2.47 5.44
C VAL A 139 -15.15 -1.24 4.64
N LEU A 140 -14.05 -0.59 5.03
CA LEU A 140 -13.54 0.59 4.32
C LEU A 140 -13.02 0.24 2.92
N ASP A 141 -12.38 -0.91 2.76
CA ASP A 141 -11.89 -1.38 1.46
C ASP A 141 -13.03 -1.75 0.50
N SER A 142 -14.13 -2.32 1.01
CA SER A 142 -15.26 -2.79 0.22
C SER A 142 -16.29 -1.72 -0.13
N ARG A 143 -16.33 -0.60 0.58
CA ARG A 143 -17.31 0.48 0.36
C ARG A 143 -16.76 1.50 -0.63
N SER A 144 -17.51 1.72 -1.71
CA SER A 144 -17.34 2.91 -2.54
C SER A 144 -17.73 4.14 -1.68
N LEU A 145 -16.75 4.95 -1.37
CA LEU A 145 -17.00 6.28 -0.81
C LEU A 145 -17.42 7.15 -2.00
N GLY A 146 -18.73 7.19 -2.26
CA GLY A 146 -19.35 7.88 -3.39
C GLY A 146 -19.03 9.36 -3.48
#